data_0da527c0388a768fc78742139aa6a6bc
#
_entry.id   0da527c0388a768fc78742139aa6a6bc
#
_cell.length_a   1.000
_cell.length_b   1.000
_cell.length_c   1.000
_cell.angle_alpha   90.00
_cell.angle_beta   90.00
_cell.angle_gamma   90.00
#
_symmetry.space_group_name_H-M   'P 1'
#
loop_
_entity.id
_entity.type
_entity.pdbx_description
1 polymer ?
#
loop_
_entity_poly.entity_id
_entity_poly.type
_entity_poly.pdbx_seq_one_letter_code
_entity_poly.pdbx_strand_id
1 'polypeptide(L)'
;MKVLMFGWEFPPKIYGGLAVASYGITKGLSLQGDVETTFCLPKPTGEEERFLKIINMSQVPVAWRDVHYDNIKERFVGHTAEDYYRFRDNIYADFNYLQGLDDLGCMQFAGGYPGNLHDEINNFSIIAGVLARSEQFDLIHAHDWLTYPAGVHAKMVSGKPLCIHVHATDFDRSRGKVNPTVYSIEKNGMDHADCIMCVSEHTRQTVIHQYHQDPRKCVAMHNAVYPLSQELQDIVPNKNPKEKVVTYLGRITMQKGPEYFVEAAAKVLQRTRNIRFCMAGSGDMMNAMIRLAAERGIADRFHFPGFQKGKQVYESYKNSDVFVMPSVSEPFGIAPLEAMQCGCPSIISKQSGCGEILDNVIKVDYWDINALADAMYSVCTNDALYNYLSEEGIKEVDRITWEKVGLRIRECYNQLCGRGYFNNDDYLNAVKDIK
;
A
#
# COMPACT_ATOMS: atom_id res chain seq x y z
N MET A 1 11.70 -11.09 19.67
CA MET A 1 10.81 -11.85 18.77
C MET A 1 11.40 -11.77 17.35
N LYS A 2 11.48 -12.89 16.62
CA LYS A 2 11.99 -12.94 15.26
C LYS A 2 10.85 -13.09 14.26
N VAL A 3 10.80 -12.23 13.25
CA VAL A 3 9.74 -12.19 12.23
C VAL A 3 10.33 -12.49 10.87
N LEU A 4 9.81 -13.50 10.18
CA LEU A 4 10.09 -13.74 8.76
C LEU A 4 9.05 -12.98 7.94
N MET A 5 9.48 -11.93 7.26
CA MET A 5 8.59 -11.00 6.57
C MET A 5 8.79 -11.09 5.05
N PHE A 6 7.70 -11.22 4.31
CA PHE A 6 7.70 -11.29 2.85
C PHE A 6 7.13 -10.00 2.26
N GLY A 7 7.90 -9.34 1.41
CA GLY A 7 7.50 -8.14 0.68
C GLY A 7 7.90 -8.18 -0.78
N TRP A 8 7.25 -7.36 -1.61
CA TRP A 8 7.51 -7.28 -3.05
C TRP A 8 8.28 -6.03 -3.44
N GLU A 9 8.06 -4.96 -2.70
CA GLU A 9 8.67 -3.64 -2.88
C GLU A 9 9.29 -3.14 -1.58
N PHE A 10 10.43 -2.47 -1.71
CA PHE A 10 11.10 -1.79 -0.60
C PHE A 10 12.01 -0.68 -1.15
N PRO A 11 12.14 0.48 -0.46
CA PRO A 11 13.05 1.54 -0.90
C PRO A 11 14.50 1.05 -0.98
N PRO A 12 15.29 1.55 -1.97
CA PRO A 12 15.02 2.68 -2.85
C PRO A 12 14.13 2.36 -4.06
N LYS A 13 13.70 1.10 -4.25
CA LYS A 13 12.85 0.66 -5.35
C LYS A 13 11.39 0.85 -4.99
N ILE A 14 10.78 1.92 -5.48
CA ILE A 14 9.42 2.34 -5.15
C ILE A 14 8.57 2.38 -6.43
N TYR A 15 7.49 1.59 -6.48
CA TYR A 15 6.49 1.64 -7.53
C TYR A 15 5.16 2.24 -7.04
N GLY A 16 4.96 2.28 -5.70
CA GLY A 16 3.73 2.81 -5.10
C GLY A 16 3.79 2.90 -3.58
N GLY A 17 2.62 3.10 -2.97
CA GLY A 17 2.47 3.19 -1.52
C GLY A 17 2.88 1.94 -0.74
N LEU A 18 2.93 0.77 -1.39
CA LEU A 18 3.33 -0.48 -0.76
C LEU A 18 4.78 -0.43 -0.24
N ALA A 19 5.72 0.08 -1.04
CA ALA A 19 7.12 0.22 -0.64
C ALA A 19 7.27 1.16 0.57
N VAL A 20 6.55 2.30 0.56
CA VAL A 20 6.55 3.27 1.65
C VAL A 20 5.98 2.66 2.93
N ALA A 21 4.87 1.94 2.83
CA ALA A 21 4.25 1.26 3.96
C ALA A 21 5.14 0.14 4.52
N SER A 22 5.72 -0.71 3.66
CA SER A 22 6.64 -1.78 4.08
C SER A 22 7.85 -1.24 4.83
N TYR A 23 8.45 -0.16 4.33
CA TYR A 23 9.53 0.54 5.01
C TYR A 23 9.07 1.14 6.33
N GLY A 24 7.90 1.80 6.35
CA GLY A 24 7.33 2.40 7.55
C GLY A 24 7.09 1.39 8.66
N ILE A 25 6.46 0.28 8.33
CA ILE A 25 6.18 -0.81 9.25
C ILE A 25 7.46 -1.41 9.82
N THR A 26 8.42 -1.75 8.96
CA THR A 26 9.69 -2.37 9.41
C THR A 26 10.52 -1.42 10.26
N LYS A 27 10.56 -0.14 9.92
CA LYS A 27 11.24 0.89 10.72
C LYS A 27 10.55 1.08 12.07
N GLY A 28 9.21 1.18 12.08
CA GLY A 28 8.43 1.28 13.32
C GLY A 28 8.64 0.08 14.25
N LEU A 29 8.70 -1.13 13.69
CA LEU A 29 9.02 -2.35 14.45
C LEU A 29 10.46 -2.33 14.99
N SER A 30 11.44 -1.86 14.22
CA SER A 30 12.83 -1.77 14.66
C SER A 30 13.02 -0.85 15.87
N LEU A 31 12.19 0.18 16.00
CA LEU A 31 12.21 1.12 17.12
C LEU A 31 11.69 0.50 18.44
N GLN A 32 11.00 -0.64 18.37
CA GLN A 32 10.52 -1.35 19.56
C GLN A 32 11.66 -2.10 20.33
N GLY A 33 12.79 -2.35 19.66
CA GLY A 33 14.01 -2.90 20.25
C GLY A 33 13.99 -4.42 20.58
N ASP A 34 12.81 -5.06 20.57
CA ASP A 34 12.64 -6.49 20.86
C ASP A 34 12.07 -7.31 19.69
N VAL A 35 11.88 -6.66 18.51
CA VAL A 35 11.45 -7.30 17.26
C VAL A 35 12.59 -7.27 16.26
N GLU A 36 13.06 -8.45 15.88
CA GLU A 36 14.07 -8.66 14.84
C GLU A 36 13.36 -9.10 13.55
N THR A 37 13.40 -8.27 12.50
CA THR A 37 12.75 -8.55 11.22
C THR A 37 13.77 -9.03 10.20
N THR A 38 13.51 -10.20 9.59
CA THR A 38 14.15 -10.65 8.37
C THR A 38 13.19 -10.42 7.21
N PHE A 39 13.53 -9.48 6.30
CA PHE A 39 12.67 -9.07 5.20
C PHE A 39 13.13 -9.71 3.89
N CYS A 40 12.26 -10.48 3.27
CA CYS A 40 12.54 -11.21 2.04
C CYS A 40 12.00 -10.45 0.83
N LEU A 41 12.86 -10.18 -0.15
CA LEU A 41 12.53 -9.47 -1.40
C LEU A 41 12.88 -10.32 -2.61
N PRO A 42 12.10 -10.27 -3.71
CA PRO A 42 12.42 -10.98 -4.95
C PRO A 42 13.82 -10.62 -5.46
N LYS A 43 14.11 -9.32 -5.56
CA LYS A 43 15.38 -8.78 -6.05
C LYS A 43 15.67 -7.41 -5.43
N PRO A 44 16.31 -7.33 -4.26
CA PRO A 44 16.76 -6.08 -3.68
C PRO A 44 17.83 -5.41 -4.54
N THR A 45 18.06 -4.12 -4.32
CA THR A 45 19.09 -3.32 -5.02
C THR A 45 20.46 -3.46 -4.39
N GLY A 46 20.53 -3.78 -3.10
CA GLY A 46 21.73 -3.77 -2.26
C GLY A 46 22.02 -2.41 -1.61
N GLU A 47 21.15 -1.41 -1.86
CA GLU A 47 21.24 -0.05 -1.30
C GLU A 47 20.21 0.20 -0.20
N GLU A 48 19.49 -0.84 0.24
CA GLU A 48 18.48 -0.75 1.30
C GLU A 48 19.15 -0.40 2.64
N GLU A 49 18.42 0.33 3.49
CA GLU A 49 18.90 0.71 4.82
C GLU A 49 19.19 -0.51 5.72
N ARG A 50 20.28 -0.44 6.52
CA ARG A 50 20.83 -1.57 7.30
C ARG A 50 20.19 -1.74 8.70
N PHE A 51 18.97 -1.27 8.93
CA PHE A 51 18.30 -1.46 10.22
C PHE A 51 17.57 -2.80 10.36
N LEU A 52 17.51 -3.58 9.28
CA LEU A 52 16.93 -4.93 9.26
C LEU A 52 17.77 -5.87 8.39
N LYS A 53 17.58 -7.19 8.60
CA LYS A 53 18.16 -8.21 7.73
C LYS A 53 17.32 -8.33 6.46
N ILE A 54 17.95 -8.16 5.28
CA ILE A 54 17.28 -8.39 3.99
C ILE A 54 17.81 -9.69 3.38
N ILE A 55 16.89 -10.54 2.90
CA ILE A 55 17.21 -11.71 2.11
C ILE A 55 16.84 -11.45 0.65
N ASN A 56 17.82 -11.61 -0.23
CA ASN A 56 17.61 -11.62 -1.67
C ASN A 56 17.15 -13.03 -2.10
N MET A 57 15.87 -13.16 -2.45
CA MET A 57 15.30 -14.44 -2.85
C MET A 57 15.94 -15.00 -4.13
N SER A 58 16.48 -14.15 -5.02
CA SER A 58 17.23 -14.58 -6.21
C SER A 58 18.57 -15.27 -5.88
N GLN A 59 19.00 -15.26 -4.63
CA GLN A 59 20.28 -15.85 -4.18
C GLN A 59 20.09 -17.06 -3.25
N VAL A 60 18.85 -17.50 -3.06
CA VAL A 60 18.55 -18.68 -2.23
C VAL A 60 18.53 -19.92 -3.11
N PRO A 61 19.47 -20.88 -2.92
CA PRO A 61 19.50 -22.10 -3.68
C PRO A 61 18.29 -22.99 -3.36
N VAL A 62 17.69 -23.57 -4.40
CA VAL A 62 16.52 -24.46 -4.31
C VAL A 62 16.94 -25.84 -4.77
N ALA A 63 16.79 -26.85 -3.93
CA ALA A 63 17.04 -28.23 -4.32
C ALA A 63 15.77 -28.85 -4.96
N TRP A 64 15.95 -29.81 -5.88
CA TRP A 64 14.86 -30.49 -6.56
C TRP A 64 13.79 -31.07 -5.60
N ARG A 65 14.23 -31.61 -4.46
CA ARG A 65 13.36 -32.11 -3.39
C ARG A 65 12.42 -31.03 -2.81
N ASP A 66 12.86 -29.78 -2.78
CA ASP A 66 12.09 -28.65 -2.22
C ASP A 66 10.92 -28.30 -3.12
N VAL A 67 11.11 -28.37 -4.44
CA VAL A 67 10.06 -28.14 -5.44
C VAL A 67 9.01 -29.25 -5.41
N HIS A 68 9.43 -30.49 -5.23
CA HIS A 68 8.52 -31.65 -5.33
C HIS A 68 7.73 -31.91 -4.06
N TYR A 69 8.39 -31.87 -2.90
CA TYR A 69 7.73 -32.24 -1.64
C TYR A 69 6.66 -31.23 -1.22
N ASP A 70 6.93 -29.97 -1.40
CA ASP A 70 6.02 -28.91 -0.95
C ASP A 70 4.85 -28.74 -1.93
N ASN A 71 5.09 -28.82 -3.23
CA ASN A 71 4.01 -28.82 -4.22
C ASN A 71 3.04 -30.00 -4.06
N ILE A 72 3.54 -31.18 -3.67
CA ILE A 72 2.69 -32.33 -3.40
C ILE A 72 1.79 -32.06 -2.18
N LYS A 73 2.33 -31.51 -1.08
CA LYS A 73 1.57 -31.22 0.14
C LYS A 73 0.49 -30.15 -0.07
N GLU A 74 0.79 -29.06 -0.76
CA GLU A 74 -0.18 -28.00 -1.05
C GLU A 74 -1.33 -28.47 -1.94
N ARG A 75 -1.06 -29.33 -2.91
CA ARG A 75 -2.06 -29.82 -3.86
C ARG A 75 -2.97 -30.90 -3.30
N PHE A 76 -2.57 -31.59 -2.21
CA PHE A 76 -3.34 -32.69 -1.63
C PHE A 76 -4.23 -32.32 -0.44
N VAL A 77 -4.09 -31.12 0.14
CA VAL A 77 -4.95 -30.67 1.22
C VAL A 77 -6.27 -30.14 0.65
N GLY A 78 -7.26 -31.03 0.51
CA GLY A 78 -8.64 -30.66 0.15
C GLY A 78 -9.08 -30.97 -1.29
N HIS A 79 -8.32 -31.79 -2.05
CA HIS A 79 -8.62 -32.13 -3.44
C HIS A 79 -9.20 -33.53 -3.64
N THR A 80 -9.98 -33.67 -4.71
CA THR A 80 -10.65 -34.92 -5.13
C THR A 80 -9.70 -35.84 -5.92
N ALA A 81 -10.12 -37.10 -6.16
CA ALA A 81 -9.37 -38.05 -6.99
C ALA A 81 -9.12 -37.55 -8.44
N GLU A 82 -10.00 -36.68 -8.97
CA GLU A 82 -9.84 -36.06 -10.30
C GLU A 82 -8.65 -35.08 -10.33
N ASP A 83 -8.42 -34.36 -9.25
CA ASP A 83 -7.28 -33.45 -9.13
C ASP A 83 -5.95 -34.22 -9.09
N TYR A 84 -5.95 -35.44 -8.53
CA TYR A 84 -4.80 -36.36 -8.54
C TYR A 84 -4.38 -36.78 -9.98
N TYR A 85 -5.35 -37.04 -10.85
CA TYR A 85 -5.05 -37.40 -12.23
C TYR A 85 -4.55 -36.23 -13.07
N ARG A 86 -5.10 -35.02 -12.87
CA ARG A 86 -4.56 -33.79 -13.47
C ARG A 86 -3.14 -33.49 -13.00
N PHE A 87 -2.83 -33.80 -11.76
CA PHE A 87 -1.48 -33.65 -11.21
C PHE A 87 -0.46 -34.58 -11.88
N ARG A 88 -0.83 -35.85 -12.08
CA ARG A 88 0.06 -36.80 -12.75
C ARG A 88 0.48 -36.38 -14.16
N ASP A 89 -0.41 -35.73 -14.88
CA ASP A 89 -0.15 -35.25 -16.24
C ASP A 89 0.65 -33.93 -16.26
N ASN A 90 0.71 -33.23 -15.13
CA ASN A 90 1.50 -31.98 -14.95
C ASN A 90 2.90 -32.20 -14.35
N ILE A 91 3.30 -33.45 -14.02
CA ILE A 91 4.66 -33.74 -13.53
C ILE A 91 5.73 -33.31 -14.57
N TYR A 92 5.40 -33.33 -15.86
CA TYR A 92 6.27 -32.83 -16.93
C TYR A 92 6.38 -31.28 -16.94
N ALA A 93 5.39 -30.56 -16.41
CA ALA A 93 5.48 -29.11 -16.23
C ALA A 93 6.48 -28.75 -15.12
N ASP A 94 6.63 -29.60 -14.10
CA ASP A 94 7.59 -29.38 -13.01
C ASP A 94 9.05 -29.53 -13.49
N PHE A 95 9.30 -30.27 -14.56
CA PHE A 95 10.61 -30.34 -15.24
C PHE A 95 11.00 -29.00 -15.88
N ASN A 96 10.03 -28.18 -16.32
CA ASN A 96 10.29 -26.85 -16.87
C ASN A 96 10.68 -25.84 -15.79
N TYR A 97 10.28 -26.04 -14.53
CA TYR A 97 10.73 -25.21 -13.40
C TYR A 97 12.24 -25.33 -13.15
N LEU A 98 12.81 -26.52 -13.31
CA LEU A 98 14.25 -26.74 -13.15
C LEU A 98 15.08 -26.10 -14.25
N GLN A 99 14.49 -25.83 -15.42
CA GLN A 99 15.15 -25.11 -16.51
C GLN A 99 15.28 -23.58 -16.23
N GLY A 100 14.56 -23.06 -15.25
CA GLY A 100 14.63 -21.66 -14.81
C GLY A 100 15.66 -21.39 -13.70
N LEU A 101 16.39 -22.44 -13.23
CA LEU A 101 17.45 -22.27 -12.25
C LEU A 101 18.75 -21.86 -12.94
N ASP A 102 19.52 -21.01 -12.29
CA ASP A 102 20.89 -20.69 -12.71
C ASP A 102 21.90 -21.79 -12.29
N ASP A 103 23.18 -21.63 -12.63
CA ASP A 103 24.24 -22.58 -12.31
C ASP A 103 24.43 -22.82 -10.80
N LEU A 104 23.91 -21.96 -9.96
CA LEU A 104 23.92 -22.04 -8.49
C LEU A 104 22.65 -22.66 -7.92
N GLY A 105 21.69 -23.04 -8.77
CA GLY A 105 20.40 -23.58 -8.36
C GLY A 105 19.42 -22.49 -7.85
N CYS A 106 19.59 -21.24 -8.25
CA CYS A 106 18.78 -20.12 -7.81
C CYS A 106 17.75 -19.71 -8.88
N MET A 107 16.56 -19.29 -8.44
CA MET A 107 15.52 -18.75 -9.31
C MET A 107 15.74 -17.26 -9.55
N GLN A 108 15.58 -16.82 -10.80
CA GLN A 108 15.77 -15.43 -11.17
C GLN A 108 14.44 -14.64 -11.10
N PHE A 109 14.52 -13.39 -10.67
CA PHE A 109 13.40 -12.45 -10.60
C PHE A 109 13.71 -11.18 -11.39
N ALA A 110 12.71 -10.65 -12.09
CA ALA A 110 12.81 -9.33 -12.74
C ALA A 110 12.87 -8.18 -11.71
N GLY A 111 12.25 -8.39 -10.55
CA GLY A 111 12.25 -7.42 -9.46
C GLY A 111 11.33 -6.24 -9.71
N GLY A 112 10.11 -6.48 -10.16
CA GLY A 112 9.06 -5.49 -10.40
C GLY A 112 7.75 -6.19 -10.74
N TYR A 113 7.04 -5.70 -11.75
CA TYR A 113 5.76 -6.27 -12.23
C TYR A 113 5.89 -6.74 -13.69
N PRO A 114 6.58 -7.85 -13.94
CA PRO A 114 6.78 -8.38 -15.29
C PRO A 114 5.52 -9.05 -15.85
N GLY A 115 5.53 -9.37 -17.16
CA GLY A 115 4.42 -10.06 -17.81
C GLY A 115 4.16 -11.49 -17.30
N ASN A 116 5.18 -12.14 -16.73
CA ASN A 116 5.11 -13.46 -16.10
C ASN A 116 4.98 -13.40 -14.56
N LEU A 117 4.29 -12.40 -14.05
CA LEU A 117 4.18 -12.12 -12.61
C LEU A 117 3.70 -13.33 -11.78
N HIS A 118 2.77 -14.13 -12.31
CA HIS A 118 2.27 -15.31 -11.60
C HIS A 118 3.36 -16.38 -11.41
N ASP A 119 4.25 -16.56 -12.39
CA ASP A 119 5.37 -17.49 -12.27
C ASP A 119 6.36 -16.99 -11.19
N GLU A 120 6.61 -15.70 -11.14
CA GLU A 120 7.47 -15.11 -10.11
C GLU A 120 6.86 -15.25 -8.71
N ILE A 121 5.54 -15.10 -8.55
CA ILE A 121 4.83 -15.35 -7.28
C ILE A 121 4.99 -16.81 -6.84
N ASN A 122 4.84 -17.76 -7.76
CA ASN A 122 5.04 -19.18 -7.47
C ASN A 122 6.49 -19.48 -7.06
N ASN A 123 7.46 -18.95 -7.82
CA ASN A 123 8.88 -19.11 -7.50
C ASN A 123 9.22 -18.52 -6.12
N PHE A 124 8.67 -17.34 -5.81
CA PHE A 124 8.82 -16.71 -4.51
C PHE A 124 8.25 -17.55 -3.38
N SER A 125 7.11 -18.19 -3.61
CA SER A 125 6.48 -19.13 -2.66
C SER A 125 7.35 -20.37 -2.40
N ILE A 126 7.94 -20.97 -3.44
CA ILE A 126 8.84 -22.14 -3.30
C ILE A 126 10.04 -21.78 -2.41
N ILE A 127 10.70 -20.64 -2.69
CA ILE A 127 11.84 -20.18 -1.91
C ILE A 127 11.45 -19.87 -0.46
N ALA A 128 10.25 -19.35 -0.23
CA ALA A 128 9.74 -19.12 1.12
C ALA A 128 9.66 -20.40 1.94
N GLY A 129 9.26 -21.53 1.32
CA GLY A 129 9.29 -22.87 1.93
C GLY A 129 10.72 -23.31 2.30
N VAL A 130 11.71 -23.03 1.44
CA VAL A 130 13.13 -23.31 1.74
C VAL A 130 13.59 -22.50 2.96
N LEU A 131 13.31 -21.20 3.00
CA LEU A 131 13.67 -20.34 4.12
C LEU A 131 12.96 -20.74 5.41
N ALA A 132 11.70 -21.16 5.32
CA ALA A 132 10.93 -21.60 6.49
C ALA A 132 11.53 -22.86 7.16
N ARG A 133 12.35 -23.65 6.45
CA ARG A 133 13.09 -24.79 7.00
C ARG A 133 14.46 -24.39 7.58
N SER A 134 15.10 -23.39 7.03
CA SER A 134 16.49 -23.03 7.34
C SER A 134 16.62 -21.85 8.33
N GLU A 135 15.70 -20.90 8.32
CA GLU A 135 15.74 -19.73 9.18
C GLU A 135 15.00 -19.99 10.52
N GLN A 136 15.44 -19.32 11.58
CA GLN A 136 14.77 -19.35 12.87
C GLN A 136 13.91 -18.11 13.06
N PHE A 137 12.60 -18.32 13.23
CA PHE A 137 11.64 -17.23 13.44
C PHE A 137 10.47 -17.70 14.34
N ASP A 138 9.78 -16.74 14.92
CA ASP A 138 8.63 -16.97 15.79
C ASP A 138 7.31 -16.89 15.03
N LEU A 139 7.24 -16.00 14.01
CA LEU A 139 6.03 -15.74 13.24
C LEU A 139 6.36 -15.29 11.80
N ILE A 140 5.36 -15.39 10.92
CA ILE A 140 5.43 -15.01 9.49
C ILE A 140 4.55 -13.79 9.27
N HIS A 141 5.05 -12.82 8.48
CA HIS A 141 4.25 -11.67 8.04
C HIS A 141 4.39 -11.47 6.52
N ALA A 142 3.27 -11.51 5.79
CA ALA A 142 3.25 -11.35 4.32
C ALA A 142 2.48 -10.09 3.90
N HIS A 143 3.07 -9.30 3.01
CA HIS A 143 2.55 -8.01 2.56
C HIS A 143 1.93 -8.09 1.18
N ASP A 144 0.63 -7.91 1.12
CA ASP A 144 -0.21 -7.89 -0.09
C ASP A 144 -0.24 -9.24 -0.85
N TRP A 145 -1.15 -9.36 -1.78
CA TRP A 145 -1.50 -10.61 -2.48
C TRP A 145 -0.32 -11.31 -3.17
N LEU A 146 0.69 -10.54 -3.63
CA LEU A 146 1.90 -11.06 -4.26
C LEU A 146 2.71 -11.98 -3.35
N THR A 147 2.62 -11.77 -2.05
CA THR A 147 3.41 -12.51 -1.06
C THR A 147 2.59 -13.47 -0.20
N TYR A 148 1.27 -13.49 -0.34
CA TYR A 148 0.42 -14.41 0.43
C TYR A 148 0.74 -15.87 0.16
N PRO A 149 0.98 -16.33 -1.11
CA PRO A 149 1.40 -17.71 -1.36
C PRO A 149 2.69 -18.08 -0.62
N ALA A 150 3.65 -17.16 -0.53
CA ALA A 150 4.88 -17.37 0.23
C ALA A 150 4.61 -17.50 1.74
N GLY A 151 3.75 -16.63 2.29
CA GLY A 151 3.34 -16.69 3.69
C GLY A 151 2.62 -18.00 4.04
N VAL A 152 1.69 -18.43 3.20
CA VAL A 152 0.95 -19.71 3.36
C VAL A 152 1.91 -20.88 3.32
N HIS A 153 2.80 -20.94 2.32
CA HIS A 153 3.78 -22.01 2.19
C HIS A 153 4.73 -22.07 3.40
N ALA A 154 5.26 -20.94 3.81
CA ALA A 154 6.11 -20.86 5.00
C ALA A 154 5.38 -21.34 6.27
N LYS A 155 4.08 -21.00 6.44
CA LYS A 155 3.24 -21.51 7.54
C LYS A 155 3.08 -23.03 7.47
N MET A 156 2.77 -23.58 6.29
CA MET A 156 2.58 -25.02 6.11
C MET A 156 3.85 -25.80 6.46
N VAL A 157 5.01 -25.27 6.09
CA VAL A 157 6.31 -25.92 6.34
C VAL A 157 6.74 -25.81 7.81
N SER A 158 6.57 -24.64 8.43
CA SER A 158 7.12 -24.36 9.79
C SER A 158 6.13 -24.58 10.92
N GLY A 159 4.82 -24.55 10.63
CA GLY A 159 3.77 -24.55 11.65
C GLY A 159 3.68 -23.25 12.45
N LYS A 160 4.42 -22.18 12.05
CA LYS A 160 4.40 -20.89 12.74
C LYS A 160 3.17 -20.06 12.34
N PRO A 161 2.68 -19.17 13.23
CA PRO A 161 1.54 -18.32 12.91
C PRO A 161 1.84 -17.38 11.75
N LEU A 162 0.81 -17.15 10.91
CA LEU A 162 0.85 -16.27 9.74
C LEU A 162 0.00 -15.02 10.00
N CYS A 163 0.63 -13.87 9.93
CA CYS A 163 -0.01 -12.58 9.77
C CYS A 163 0.07 -12.15 8.31
N ILE A 164 -1.01 -11.66 7.74
CA ILE A 164 -1.00 -10.99 6.43
C ILE A 164 -1.38 -9.53 6.58
N HIS A 165 -0.80 -8.67 5.74
CA HIS A 165 -1.10 -7.25 5.68
C HIS A 165 -1.76 -6.90 4.36
N VAL A 166 -2.99 -6.41 4.42
CA VAL A 166 -3.79 -6.03 3.27
C VAL A 166 -3.61 -4.54 3.02
N HIS A 167 -2.78 -4.20 2.04
CA HIS A 167 -2.56 -2.80 1.63
C HIS A 167 -3.59 -2.31 0.62
N ALA A 168 -4.10 -3.21 -0.21
CA ALA A 168 -5.23 -3.00 -1.11
C ALA A 168 -5.80 -4.35 -1.53
N THR A 169 -7.08 -4.38 -1.88
CA THR A 169 -7.73 -5.55 -2.48
C THR A 169 -7.93 -5.36 -3.98
N ASP A 170 -8.24 -6.44 -4.69
CA ASP A 170 -8.59 -6.32 -6.10
C ASP A 170 -9.92 -5.58 -6.32
N PHE A 171 -10.80 -5.55 -5.32
CA PHE A 171 -12.00 -4.70 -5.33
C PHE A 171 -11.65 -3.22 -5.45
N ASP A 172 -10.60 -2.76 -4.76
CA ASP A 172 -10.12 -1.38 -4.84
C ASP A 172 -9.54 -1.06 -6.21
N ARG A 173 -8.71 -1.97 -6.75
CA ARG A 173 -7.99 -1.78 -8.02
C ARG A 173 -8.91 -1.80 -9.23
N SER A 174 -9.99 -2.60 -9.17
CA SER A 174 -10.87 -2.90 -10.30
C SER A 174 -12.25 -2.21 -10.25
N ARG A 175 -12.49 -1.34 -9.26
CA ARG A 175 -13.83 -0.79 -8.97
C ARG A 175 -14.90 -1.88 -8.84
N GLY A 176 -14.56 -2.98 -8.17
CA GLY A 176 -15.46 -4.11 -7.92
C GLY A 176 -15.56 -5.14 -9.05
N LYS A 177 -14.85 -4.97 -10.16
CA LYS A 177 -14.75 -5.96 -11.25
C LYS A 177 -13.52 -6.85 -11.05
N VAL A 178 -13.53 -7.64 -10.00
CA VAL A 178 -12.35 -8.39 -9.56
C VAL A 178 -11.86 -9.41 -10.60
N ASN A 179 -10.54 -9.54 -10.69
CA ASN A 179 -9.88 -10.61 -11.42
C ASN A 179 -10.01 -11.92 -10.62
N PRO A 180 -10.64 -12.99 -11.18
CA PRO A 180 -10.86 -14.23 -10.44
C PRO A 180 -9.58 -14.87 -9.89
N THR A 181 -8.47 -14.78 -10.62
CA THR A 181 -7.18 -15.35 -10.19
C THR A 181 -6.62 -14.58 -9.00
N VAL A 182 -6.60 -13.23 -9.07
CA VAL A 182 -6.13 -12.39 -7.96
C VAL A 182 -7.03 -12.58 -6.73
N TYR A 183 -8.35 -12.57 -6.91
CA TYR A 183 -9.30 -12.84 -5.82
C TYR A 183 -9.03 -14.20 -5.15
N SER A 184 -8.76 -15.25 -5.94
CA SER A 184 -8.46 -16.58 -5.41
C SER A 184 -7.19 -16.59 -4.56
N ILE A 185 -6.13 -15.90 -5.01
CA ILE A 185 -4.88 -15.78 -4.26
C ILE A 185 -5.10 -14.98 -2.97
N GLU A 186 -5.77 -13.83 -3.05
CA GLU A 186 -6.11 -13.01 -1.88
C GLU A 186 -6.91 -13.81 -0.86
N LYS A 187 -7.99 -14.47 -1.32
CA LYS A 187 -8.84 -15.29 -0.46
C LYS A 187 -8.09 -16.44 0.19
N ASN A 188 -7.28 -17.17 -0.57
CA ASN A 188 -6.48 -18.28 -0.04
C ASN A 188 -5.51 -17.81 1.05
N GLY A 189 -4.81 -16.69 0.83
CA GLY A 189 -3.96 -16.08 1.86
C GLY A 189 -4.72 -15.71 3.11
N MET A 190 -5.88 -15.05 2.94
CA MET A 190 -6.77 -14.67 4.04
C MET A 190 -7.31 -15.88 4.80
N ASP A 191 -7.71 -16.95 4.11
CA ASP A 191 -8.26 -18.17 4.76
C ASP A 191 -7.22 -18.86 5.65
N HIS A 192 -5.94 -18.86 5.26
CA HIS A 192 -4.84 -19.47 6.01
C HIS A 192 -4.22 -18.57 7.09
N ALA A 193 -4.50 -17.27 7.07
CA ALA A 193 -3.95 -16.34 8.05
C ALA A 193 -4.56 -16.51 9.43
N ASP A 194 -3.73 -16.41 10.47
CA ASP A 194 -4.15 -16.34 11.87
C ASP A 194 -4.54 -14.92 12.27
N CYS A 195 -3.95 -13.92 11.61
CA CYS A 195 -4.29 -12.50 11.74
C CYS A 195 -4.26 -11.82 10.37
N ILE A 196 -5.25 -10.96 10.12
CA ILE A 196 -5.35 -10.15 8.90
C ILE A 196 -5.31 -8.68 9.32
N MET A 197 -4.18 -8.02 9.08
CA MET A 197 -4.02 -6.58 9.30
C MET A 197 -4.49 -5.83 8.05
N CYS A 198 -5.44 -4.93 8.21
CA CYS A 198 -6.00 -4.12 7.13
C CYS A 198 -5.61 -2.66 7.35
N VAL A 199 -5.17 -1.95 6.32
CA VAL A 199 -4.66 -0.56 6.44
C VAL A 199 -5.72 0.47 6.86
N SER A 200 -6.99 0.06 6.98
CA SER A 200 -8.11 0.88 7.46
C SER A 200 -9.29 0.01 7.87
N GLU A 201 -10.26 0.61 8.58
CA GLU A 201 -11.54 -0.05 8.84
C GLU A 201 -12.32 -0.27 7.53
N HIS A 202 -12.25 0.66 6.59
CA HIS A 202 -12.82 0.49 5.24
C HIS A 202 -12.29 -0.79 4.57
N THR A 203 -10.97 -1.00 4.55
CA THR A 203 -10.37 -2.23 4.00
C THR A 203 -10.77 -3.45 4.83
N ARG A 204 -10.83 -3.33 6.17
CA ARG A 204 -11.27 -4.41 7.06
C ARG A 204 -12.70 -4.86 6.74
N GLN A 205 -13.62 -3.92 6.54
CA GLN A 205 -15.00 -4.25 6.14
C GLN A 205 -15.05 -4.94 4.77
N THR A 206 -14.23 -4.51 3.81
CA THR A 206 -14.11 -5.19 2.51
C THR A 206 -13.63 -6.64 2.70
N VAL A 207 -12.63 -6.88 3.53
CA VAL A 207 -12.09 -8.23 3.82
C VAL A 207 -13.16 -9.11 4.49
N ILE A 208 -13.90 -8.59 5.46
CA ILE A 208 -14.97 -9.34 6.14
C ILE A 208 -16.11 -9.69 5.17
N HIS A 209 -16.60 -8.71 4.41
CA HIS A 209 -17.80 -8.90 3.61
C HIS A 209 -17.55 -9.53 2.24
N GLN A 210 -16.46 -9.14 1.55
CA GLN A 210 -16.20 -9.61 0.19
C GLN A 210 -15.38 -10.90 0.14
N TYR A 211 -14.51 -11.11 1.14
CA TYR A 211 -13.70 -12.35 1.25
C TYR A 211 -14.24 -13.31 2.32
N HIS A 212 -15.34 -12.94 3.00
CA HIS A 212 -16.03 -13.75 4.02
C HIS A 212 -15.09 -14.19 5.16
N GLN A 213 -14.28 -13.26 5.65
CA GLN A 213 -13.34 -13.54 6.72
C GLN A 213 -13.95 -13.34 8.11
N ASP A 214 -13.48 -14.12 9.10
CA ASP A 214 -13.89 -13.97 10.49
C ASP A 214 -13.46 -12.59 11.04
N PRO A 215 -14.40 -11.74 11.48
CA PRO A 215 -14.08 -10.43 12.03
C PRO A 215 -13.05 -10.45 13.18
N ARG A 216 -12.99 -11.56 13.94
CA ARG A 216 -12.11 -11.71 15.11
C ARG A 216 -10.63 -11.78 14.74
N LYS A 217 -10.29 -12.23 13.52
CA LYS A 217 -8.91 -12.26 13.03
C LYS A 217 -8.54 -11.04 12.17
N CYS A 218 -9.48 -10.14 11.89
CA CYS A 218 -9.28 -8.95 11.07
C CYS A 218 -9.08 -7.72 11.96
N VAL A 219 -7.96 -7.04 11.79
CA VAL A 219 -7.55 -5.86 12.58
C VAL A 219 -7.32 -4.67 11.66
N ALA A 220 -7.90 -3.51 11.98
CA ALA A 220 -7.53 -2.27 11.30
C ALA A 220 -6.16 -1.76 11.82
N MET A 221 -5.22 -1.53 10.92
CA MET A 221 -3.85 -1.11 11.20
C MET A 221 -3.47 0.04 10.27
N HIS A 222 -3.83 1.26 10.66
CA HIS A 222 -3.62 2.44 9.84
C HIS A 222 -2.14 2.70 9.56
N ASN A 223 -1.83 3.18 8.35
CA ASN A 223 -0.50 3.65 8.02
C ASN A 223 -0.20 4.99 8.69
N ALA A 224 1.05 5.42 8.60
CA ALA A 224 1.53 6.67 9.16
C ALA A 224 2.46 7.41 8.18
N VAL A 225 3.09 8.46 8.64
CA VAL A 225 4.14 9.18 7.92
C VAL A 225 5.39 9.33 8.78
N TYR A 226 6.52 9.62 8.14
CA TYR A 226 7.74 10.02 8.83
C TYR A 226 7.75 11.53 9.03
N PRO A 227 8.36 12.02 10.11
CA PRO A 227 8.69 13.44 10.23
C PRO A 227 9.52 13.89 9.02
N LEU A 228 9.23 15.08 8.50
CA LEU A 228 10.00 15.64 7.39
C LEU A 228 11.46 15.81 7.80
N SER A 229 12.38 15.30 6.96
CA SER A 229 13.81 15.57 7.11
C SER A 229 14.11 17.08 7.02
N GLN A 230 15.24 17.52 7.56
CA GLN A 230 15.63 18.94 7.51
C GLN A 230 15.68 19.43 6.05
N GLU A 231 16.21 18.63 5.13
CA GLU A 231 16.27 18.96 3.71
C GLU A 231 14.86 19.24 3.13
N LEU A 232 13.86 18.45 3.53
CA LEU A 232 12.48 18.63 3.08
C LEU A 232 11.78 19.78 3.78
N GLN A 233 12.13 20.09 5.04
CA GLN A 233 11.65 21.26 5.75
C GLN A 233 12.17 22.54 5.10
N ASP A 234 13.41 22.58 4.66
CA ASP A 234 14.11 23.73 4.08
C ASP A 234 13.70 24.03 2.63
N ILE A 235 12.83 23.22 2.01
CA ILE A 235 12.28 23.53 0.69
C ILE A 235 11.51 24.87 0.76
N VAL A 236 12.00 25.85 0.04
CA VAL A 236 11.33 27.16 -0.10
C VAL A 236 10.29 27.08 -1.21
N PRO A 237 9.00 27.37 -0.93
CA PRO A 237 7.96 27.41 -1.95
C PRO A 237 8.24 28.49 -3.01
N ASN A 238 8.04 28.14 -4.27
CA ASN A 238 8.10 29.07 -5.39
C ASN A 238 6.69 29.34 -5.92
N LYS A 239 5.87 30.04 -5.10
CA LYS A 239 4.47 30.34 -5.41
C LYS A 239 4.33 31.71 -6.09
N ASN A 240 3.49 31.80 -7.11
CA ASN A 240 3.02 33.07 -7.61
C ASN A 240 1.96 33.64 -6.65
N PRO A 241 2.19 34.79 -5.99
CA PRO A 241 1.23 35.32 -4.99
C PRO A 241 -0.12 35.73 -5.60
N LYS A 242 -0.22 35.83 -6.93
CA LYS A 242 -1.46 36.19 -7.64
C LYS A 242 -2.32 35.00 -8.05
N GLU A 243 -1.79 33.78 -7.92
CA GLU A 243 -2.48 32.57 -8.37
C GLU A 243 -2.40 31.51 -7.26
N LYS A 244 -3.48 30.80 -7.02
CA LYS A 244 -3.54 29.63 -6.16
C LYS A 244 -3.28 28.36 -6.97
N VAL A 245 -2.70 27.34 -6.35
CA VAL A 245 -2.40 26.07 -6.98
C VAL A 245 -3.14 24.93 -6.28
N VAL A 246 -3.96 24.22 -7.02
CA VAL A 246 -4.67 23.01 -6.57
C VAL A 246 -4.01 21.80 -7.22
N THR A 247 -3.52 20.86 -6.40
CA THR A 247 -2.72 19.72 -6.88
C THR A 247 -3.40 18.38 -6.62
N TYR A 248 -3.44 17.58 -7.66
CA TYR A 248 -3.62 16.13 -7.62
C TYR A 248 -2.23 15.50 -7.78
N LEU A 249 -1.88 14.55 -6.89
CA LEU A 249 -0.62 13.82 -6.98
C LEU A 249 -0.85 12.32 -6.69
N GLY A 250 -0.52 11.47 -7.64
CA GLY A 250 -0.70 10.04 -7.53
C GLY A 250 -0.74 9.31 -8.86
N ARG A 251 -1.06 8.01 -8.83
CA ARG A 251 -1.29 7.26 -10.07
C ARG A 251 -2.51 7.80 -10.81
N ILE A 252 -2.38 8.02 -12.10
CA ILE A 252 -3.48 8.55 -12.93
C ILE A 252 -4.23 7.35 -13.52
N THR A 253 -5.01 6.70 -12.66
CA THR A 253 -5.76 5.47 -12.93
C THR A 253 -7.20 5.61 -12.50
N MET A 254 -8.06 4.73 -12.97
CA MET A 254 -9.49 4.70 -12.66
C MET A 254 -9.77 4.66 -11.14
N GLN A 255 -8.97 3.94 -10.36
CA GLN A 255 -9.08 3.86 -8.89
C GLN A 255 -8.96 5.24 -8.22
N LYS A 256 -8.07 6.09 -8.73
CA LYS A 256 -7.74 7.39 -8.13
C LYS A 256 -8.64 8.55 -8.57
N GLY A 257 -9.58 8.33 -9.49
CA GLY A 257 -10.61 9.26 -9.90
C GLY A 257 -10.11 10.59 -10.51
N PRO A 258 -9.09 10.59 -11.39
CA PRO A 258 -8.54 11.81 -11.96
C PRO A 258 -9.57 12.62 -12.76
N GLU A 259 -10.57 11.95 -13.35
CA GLU A 259 -11.65 12.58 -14.08
C GLU A 259 -12.50 13.52 -13.20
N TYR A 260 -12.74 13.14 -11.94
CA TYR A 260 -13.50 13.98 -10.99
C TYR A 260 -12.74 15.26 -10.64
N PHE A 261 -11.41 15.18 -10.58
CA PHE A 261 -10.56 16.36 -10.36
C PHE A 261 -10.67 17.34 -11.53
N VAL A 262 -10.58 16.86 -12.79
CA VAL A 262 -10.69 17.73 -13.98
C VAL A 262 -12.07 18.35 -14.10
N GLU A 263 -13.14 17.60 -13.86
CA GLU A 263 -14.52 18.10 -13.91
C GLU A 263 -14.77 19.16 -12.82
N ALA A 264 -14.27 18.93 -11.60
CA ALA A 264 -14.38 19.91 -10.53
C ALA A 264 -13.57 21.20 -10.84
N ALA A 265 -12.36 21.05 -11.41
CA ALA A 265 -11.54 22.16 -11.86
C ALA A 265 -12.26 23.03 -12.91
N ALA A 266 -12.98 22.41 -13.84
CA ALA A 266 -13.77 23.15 -14.83
C ALA A 266 -14.84 24.02 -14.15
N LYS A 267 -15.52 23.52 -13.11
CA LYS A 267 -16.50 24.30 -12.34
C LYS A 267 -15.86 25.42 -11.54
N VAL A 268 -14.71 25.19 -10.95
CA VAL A 268 -13.96 26.24 -10.22
C VAL A 268 -13.58 27.37 -11.18
N LEU A 269 -13.09 27.03 -12.37
CA LEU A 269 -12.65 28.03 -13.38
C LEU A 269 -13.78 28.84 -14.01
N GLN A 270 -15.04 28.42 -13.86
CA GLN A 270 -16.21 29.25 -14.16
C GLN A 270 -16.39 30.41 -13.19
N ARG A 271 -15.88 30.28 -11.95
CA ARG A 271 -16.00 31.30 -10.88
C ARG A 271 -14.78 32.23 -10.81
N THR A 272 -13.59 31.68 -11.06
CA THR A 272 -12.34 32.43 -10.99
C THR A 272 -11.27 31.83 -11.89
N ARG A 273 -10.46 32.71 -12.53
CA ARG A 273 -9.32 32.30 -13.34
C ARG A 273 -7.99 32.37 -12.57
N ASN A 274 -8.00 32.76 -11.27
CA ASN A 274 -6.79 32.94 -10.47
C ASN A 274 -6.32 31.63 -9.81
N ILE A 275 -6.82 30.50 -10.29
CA ILE A 275 -6.43 29.16 -9.81
C ILE A 275 -5.81 28.38 -10.95
N ARG A 276 -4.69 27.72 -10.68
CA ARG A 276 -4.05 26.73 -11.55
C ARG A 276 -4.22 25.34 -10.97
N PHE A 277 -4.21 24.36 -11.83
CA PHE A 277 -4.33 22.95 -11.47
C PHE A 277 -3.06 22.21 -11.89
N CYS A 278 -2.53 21.38 -10.96
CA CYS A 278 -1.40 20.50 -11.23
C CYS A 278 -1.89 19.06 -11.11
N MET A 279 -1.68 18.25 -12.15
CA MET A 279 -1.93 16.80 -12.10
C MET A 279 -0.61 16.07 -12.27
N ALA A 280 0.01 15.75 -11.13
CA ALA A 280 1.31 15.08 -11.05
C ALA A 280 1.12 13.56 -10.92
N GLY A 281 1.86 12.81 -11.70
CA GLY A 281 1.82 11.35 -11.71
C GLY A 281 1.93 10.73 -13.09
N SER A 282 1.68 9.43 -13.15
CA SER A 282 1.60 8.67 -14.39
C SER A 282 0.50 7.60 -14.27
N GLY A 283 0.03 7.12 -15.40
CA GLY A 283 -1.00 6.08 -15.46
C GLY A 283 -1.68 6.04 -16.84
N ASP A 284 -2.49 5.02 -17.02
CA ASP A 284 -3.22 4.72 -18.25
C ASP A 284 -4.24 5.81 -18.65
N MET A 285 -4.72 6.60 -17.68
CA MET A 285 -5.67 7.68 -17.92
C MET A 285 -5.02 9.05 -18.24
N MET A 286 -3.68 9.20 -18.20
CA MET A 286 -3.02 10.51 -18.41
C MET A 286 -3.49 11.19 -19.70
N ASN A 287 -3.41 10.49 -20.84
CA ASN A 287 -3.81 11.06 -22.12
C ASN A 287 -5.31 11.42 -22.20
N ALA A 288 -6.13 10.66 -21.50
CA ALA A 288 -7.56 10.97 -21.39
C ALA A 288 -7.82 12.24 -20.57
N MET A 289 -7.06 12.45 -19.49
CA MET A 289 -7.18 13.67 -18.66
C MET A 289 -6.72 14.93 -19.38
N ILE A 290 -5.64 14.85 -20.17
CA ILE A 290 -5.19 15.96 -21.00
C ILE A 290 -6.26 16.33 -22.03
N ARG A 291 -6.86 15.34 -22.70
CA ARG A 291 -7.97 15.57 -23.64
C ARG A 291 -9.20 16.17 -22.93
N LEU A 292 -9.58 15.62 -21.79
CA LEU A 292 -10.72 16.13 -21.01
C LEU A 292 -10.53 17.59 -20.61
N ALA A 293 -9.34 17.98 -20.16
CA ALA A 293 -9.02 19.38 -19.86
C ALA A 293 -9.15 20.29 -21.09
N ALA A 294 -8.73 19.83 -22.26
CA ALA A 294 -8.88 20.55 -23.51
C ALA A 294 -10.36 20.66 -23.94
N GLU A 295 -11.14 19.59 -23.86
CA GLU A 295 -12.59 19.55 -24.16
C GLU A 295 -13.39 20.50 -23.24
N ARG A 296 -12.97 20.64 -21.98
CA ARG A 296 -13.56 21.61 -21.03
C ARG A 296 -13.05 23.05 -21.22
N GLY A 297 -12.12 23.28 -22.14
CA GLY A 297 -11.56 24.62 -22.43
C GLY A 297 -10.72 25.18 -21.30
N ILE A 298 -10.05 24.33 -20.51
CA ILE A 298 -9.26 24.70 -19.34
C ILE A 298 -7.81 24.23 -19.37
N ALA A 299 -7.33 23.72 -20.50
CA ALA A 299 -5.97 23.20 -20.64
C ALA A 299 -4.89 24.24 -20.34
N ASP A 300 -5.17 25.53 -20.58
CA ASP A 300 -4.28 26.66 -20.27
C ASP A 300 -4.08 26.88 -18.76
N ARG A 301 -4.90 26.26 -17.93
CA ARG A 301 -4.83 26.31 -16.47
C ARG A 301 -4.32 25.04 -15.84
N PHE A 302 -4.02 24.02 -16.63
CA PHE A 302 -3.47 22.75 -16.16
C PHE A 302 -1.97 22.65 -16.42
N HIS A 303 -1.28 22.04 -15.45
CA HIS A 303 0.11 21.60 -15.56
C HIS A 303 0.19 20.11 -15.32
N PHE A 304 0.86 19.36 -16.21
CA PHE A 304 1.05 17.91 -16.15
C PHE A 304 2.55 17.60 -16.07
N PRO A 305 3.18 17.65 -14.88
CA PRO A 305 4.63 17.49 -14.75
C PRO A 305 5.10 16.04 -14.95
N GLY A 306 4.18 15.08 -15.05
CA GLY A 306 4.51 13.65 -15.11
C GLY A 306 4.78 13.06 -13.73
N PHE A 307 5.46 11.91 -13.72
CA PHE A 307 5.77 11.17 -12.49
C PHE A 307 6.77 11.95 -11.62
N GLN A 308 6.44 12.07 -10.33
CA GLN A 308 7.27 12.74 -9.32
C GLN A 308 7.83 11.72 -8.33
N LYS A 309 9.06 11.92 -7.85
CA LYS A 309 9.70 11.05 -6.85
C LYS A 309 10.56 11.82 -5.87
N GLY A 310 10.73 11.28 -4.67
CA GLY A 310 11.58 11.84 -3.63
C GLY A 310 11.24 13.31 -3.34
N LYS A 311 12.23 14.19 -3.36
CA LYS A 311 12.09 15.61 -3.07
C LYS A 311 11.04 16.33 -3.93
N GLN A 312 10.89 15.94 -5.20
CA GLN A 312 9.91 16.54 -6.11
C GLN A 312 8.45 16.44 -5.61
N VAL A 313 8.12 15.36 -4.91
CA VAL A 313 6.79 15.17 -4.29
C VAL A 313 6.54 16.27 -3.26
N TYR A 314 7.48 16.50 -2.38
CA TYR A 314 7.38 17.52 -1.32
C TYR A 314 7.45 18.95 -1.87
N GLU A 315 8.24 19.19 -2.92
CA GLU A 315 8.22 20.44 -3.67
C GLU A 315 6.84 20.72 -4.27
N SER A 316 6.18 19.68 -4.81
CA SER A 316 4.82 19.80 -5.33
C SER A 316 3.82 20.15 -4.22
N TYR A 317 3.88 19.51 -3.04
CA TYR A 317 3.00 19.86 -1.92
C TYR A 317 3.27 21.28 -1.39
N LYS A 318 4.52 21.68 -1.18
CA LYS A 318 4.88 23.02 -0.69
C LYS A 318 4.52 24.14 -1.67
N ASN A 319 4.51 23.84 -2.98
CA ASN A 319 4.06 24.78 -4.01
C ASN A 319 2.53 24.80 -4.20
N SER A 320 1.80 23.93 -3.51
CA SER A 320 0.35 23.82 -3.60
C SER A 320 -0.35 24.60 -2.49
N ASP A 321 -1.53 25.13 -2.77
CA ASP A 321 -2.41 25.71 -1.77
C ASP A 321 -3.47 24.70 -1.31
N VAL A 322 -3.79 23.72 -2.15
CA VAL A 322 -4.73 22.64 -1.82
C VAL A 322 -4.26 21.34 -2.49
N PHE A 323 -4.23 20.26 -1.74
CA PHE A 323 -4.09 18.91 -2.26
C PHE A 323 -5.45 18.24 -2.38
N VAL A 324 -5.69 17.51 -3.48
CA VAL A 324 -6.99 16.85 -3.74
C VAL A 324 -6.79 15.41 -4.12
N MET A 325 -7.44 14.51 -3.41
CA MET A 325 -7.44 13.07 -3.67
C MET A 325 -8.89 12.55 -3.81
N PRO A 326 -9.50 12.62 -5.01
CA PRO A 326 -10.88 12.22 -5.25
C PRO A 326 -10.98 10.72 -5.60
N SER A 327 -10.28 9.88 -4.86
CA SER A 327 -10.20 8.44 -5.15
C SER A 327 -11.58 7.77 -5.03
N VAL A 328 -11.88 6.87 -5.97
CA VAL A 328 -13.10 6.06 -5.98
C VAL A 328 -13.04 5.02 -4.86
N SER A 329 -11.88 4.45 -4.64
CA SER A 329 -11.55 3.58 -3.51
C SER A 329 -10.10 3.79 -3.12
N GLU A 330 -9.86 4.23 -1.89
CA GLU A 330 -8.53 4.43 -1.34
C GLU A 330 -8.40 3.62 -0.06
N PRO A 331 -7.70 2.49 -0.06
CA PRO A 331 -7.54 1.64 1.12
C PRO A 331 -7.05 2.40 2.35
N PHE A 332 -6.06 3.28 2.16
CA PHE A 332 -5.63 4.22 3.19
C PHE A 332 -5.41 5.62 2.62
N GLY A 333 -4.35 5.84 1.85
CA GLY A 333 -3.95 7.14 1.30
C GLY A 333 -2.91 7.86 2.18
N ILE A 334 -1.62 7.62 1.93
CA ILE A 334 -0.52 8.30 2.63
C ILE A 334 -0.35 9.74 2.12
N ALA A 335 -0.61 9.99 0.86
CA ALA A 335 -0.41 11.27 0.20
C ALA A 335 -1.10 12.48 0.89
N PRO A 336 -2.33 12.40 1.42
CA PRO A 336 -2.92 13.50 2.21
C PRO A 336 -2.13 13.83 3.47
N LEU A 337 -1.58 12.81 4.16
CA LEU A 337 -0.77 13.03 5.35
C LEU A 337 0.55 13.75 4.99
N GLU A 338 1.21 13.35 3.90
CA GLU A 338 2.42 14.00 3.38
C GLU A 338 2.15 15.47 2.98
N ALA A 339 1.01 15.73 2.33
CA ALA A 339 0.59 17.09 1.97
C ALA A 339 0.36 17.95 3.22
N MET A 340 -0.35 17.42 4.21
CA MET A 340 -0.63 18.11 5.48
C MET A 340 0.65 18.41 6.25
N GLN A 341 1.64 17.52 6.28
CA GLN A 341 2.97 17.80 6.86
C GLN A 341 3.66 19.00 6.20
N CYS A 342 3.39 19.23 4.93
CA CYS A 342 3.89 20.38 4.18
C CYS A 342 3.04 21.66 4.39
N GLY A 343 2.03 21.62 5.26
CA GLY A 343 1.09 22.71 5.46
C GLY A 343 0.11 22.92 4.29
N CYS A 344 -0.07 21.91 3.44
CA CYS A 344 -0.99 21.94 2.32
C CYS A 344 -2.34 21.32 2.74
N PRO A 345 -3.43 22.11 2.89
CA PRO A 345 -4.77 21.63 3.18
C PRO A 345 -5.19 20.55 2.20
N SER A 346 -5.81 19.48 2.72
CA SER A 346 -6.20 18.32 1.92
C SER A 346 -7.71 18.19 1.78
N ILE A 347 -8.17 17.88 0.56
CA ILE A 347 -9.54 17.47 0.24
C ILE A 347 -9.48 16.04 -0.22
N ILE A 348 -10.21 15.15 0.46
CA ILE A 348 -10.20 13.72 0.18
C ILE A 348 -11.59 13.18 -0.10
N SER A 349 -11.67 12.05 -0.81
CA SER A 349 -12.95 11.35 -0.90
C SER A 349 -13.28 10.69 0.45
N LYS A 350 -14.58 10.58 0.77
CA LYS A 350 -15.06 9.83 1.94
C LYS A 350 -14.72 8.34 1.86
N GLN A 351 -14.41 7.85 0.65
CA GLN A 351 -14.01 6.48 0.36
C GLN A 351 -12.48 6.27 0.55
N SER A 352 -11.87 7.07 1.42
CA SER A 352 -10.44 7.00 1.74
C SER A 352 -10.23 6.61 3.19
N GLY A 353 -9.46 5.54 3.43
CA GLY A 353 -9.21 5.01 4.78
C GLY A 353 -8.49 5.99 5.71
N CYS A 354 -7.63 6.89 5.19
CA CYS A 354 -7.01 7.95 6.01
C CYS A 354 -8.04 8.91 6.61
N GLY A 355 -9.22 9.04 5.97
CA GLY A 355 -10.32 9.84 6.49
C GLY A 355 -10.87 9.36 7.83
N GLU A 356 -10.58 8.12 8.24
CA GLU A 356 -10.97 7.56 9.53
C GLU A 356 -10.21 8.20 10.70
N ILE A 357 -8.98 8.64 10.45
CA ILE A 357 -8.06 9.18 11.45
C ILE A 357 -7.74 10.68 11.27
N LEU A 358 -8.17 11.28 10.16
CA LEU A 358 -7.97 12.70 9.88
C LEU A 358 -9.26 13.49 10.10
N ASP A 359 -9.21 14.50 10.95
CA ASP A 359 -10.33 15.43 11.22
C ASP A 359 -10.14 16.77 10.49
N ASN A 360 -8.90 17.23 10.31
CA ASN A 360 -8.57 18.52 9.69
C ASN A 360 -8.39 18.41 8.16
N VAL A 361 -9.30 17.66 7.52
CA VAL A 361 -9.42 17.50 6.06
C VAL A 361 -10.87 17.71 5.63
N ILE A 362 -11.08 18.19 4.41
CA ILE A 362 -12.42 18.24 3.85
C ILE A 362 -12.74 16.91 3.18
N LYS A 363 -13.83 16.28 3.59
CA LYS A 363 -14.27 14.96 3.08
C LYS A 363 -15.49 15.14 2.20
N VAL A 364 -15.39 14.75 0.92
CA VAL A 364 -16.49 14.82 -0.07
C VAL A 364 -16.72 13.45 -0.71
N ASP A 365 -17.91 13.20 -1.23
CA ASP A 365 -18.12 12.02 -2.06
C ASP A 365 -17.43 12.25 -3.42
N TYR A 366 -16.64 11.25 -3.92
CA TYR A 366 -15.85 11.45 -5.14
C TYR A 366 -16.69 11.79 -6.38
N TRP A 367 -17.95 11.34 -6.43
CA TRP A 367 -18.90 11.60 -7.51
C TRP A 367 -19.59 12.97 -7.42
N ASP A 368 -19.54 13.64 -6.26
CA ASP A 368 -20.12 14.95 -6.08
C ASP A 368 -19.17 16.06 -6.55
N ILE A 369 -19.19 16.28 -7.87
CA ILE A 369 -18.35 17.26 -8.54
C ILE A 369 -18.62 18.68 -8.01
N ASN A 370 -19.87 19.00 -7.60
CA ASN A 370 -20.21 20.30 -7.08
C ASN A 370 -19.58 20.51 -5.71
N ALA A 371 -19.75 19.57 -4.78
CA ALA A 371 -19.15 19.65 -3.46
C ALA A 371 -17.62 19.69 -3.55
N LEU A 372 -17.01 18.91 -4.46
CA LEU A 372 -15.57 18.93 -4.70
C LEU A 372 -15.08 20.30 -5.21
N ALA A 373 -15.79 20.91 -6.16
CA ALA A 373 -15.49 22.23 -6.69
C ALA A 373 -15.69 23.33 -5.63
N ASP A 374 -16.76 23.24 -4.84
CA ASP A 374 -17.03 24.17 -3.74
C ASP A 374 -15.94 24.11 -2.67
N ALA A 375 -15.49 22.91 -2.30
CA ALA A 375 -14.39 22.71 -1.35
C ALA A 375 -13.08 23.33 -1.87
N MET A 376 -12.69 23.04 -3.12
CA MET A 376 -11.49 23.62 -3.75
C MET A 376 -11.56 25.15 -3.77
N TYR A 377 -12.70 25.69 -4.20
CA TYR A 377 -12.91 27.14 -4.29
C TYR A 377 -12.83 27.79 -2.90
N SER A 378 -13.50 27.21 -1.90
CA SER A 378 -13.57 27.74 -0.54
C SER A 378 -12.19 27.80 0.12
N VAL A 379 -11.38 26.74 0.03
CA VAL A 379 -10.02 26.74 0.59
C VAL A 379 -9.12 27.76 -0.13
N CYS A 380 -9.26 27.89 -1.46
CA CYS A 380 -8.46 28.84 -2.22
C CYS A 380 -8.83 30.31 -2.00
N THR A 381 -10.05 30.63 -1.56
CA THR A 381 -10.57 32.00 -1.45
C THR A 381 -10.85 32.48 -0.03
N ASN A 382 -10.79 31.58 0.97
CA ASN A 382 -11.00 31.90 2.37
C ASN A 382 -9.71 31.65 3.16
N ASP A 383 -8.96 32.72 3.44
CA ASP A 383 -7.69 32.64 4.14
C ASP A 383 -7.82 32.08 5.57
N ALA A 384 -8.94 32.36 6.26
CA ALA A 384 -9.16 31.83 7.60
C ALA A 384 -9.31 30.29 7.58
N LEU A 385 -10.06 29.75 6.60
CA LEU A 385 -10.22 28.32 6.42
C LEU A 385 -8.88 27.67 6.02
N TYR A 386 -8.15 28.29 5.08
CA TYR A 386 -6.84 27.83 4.67
C TYR A 386 -5.87 27.72 5.85
N ASN A 387 -5.73 28.80 6.62
CA ASN A 387 -4.81 28.86 7.76
C ASN A 387 -5.19 27.81 8.83
N TYR A 388 -6.46 27.69 9.16
CA TYR A 388 -6.95 26.71 10.12
C TYR A 388 -6.59 25.28 9.68
N LEU A 389 -6.93 24.88 8.44
CA LEU A 389 -6.65 23.53 7.93
C LEU A 389 -5.15 23.27 7.82
N SER A 390 -4.35 24.28 7.46
CA SER A 390 -2.89 24.16 7.38
C SER A 390 -2.27 23.94 8.75
N GLU A 391 -2.60 24.78 9.73
CA GLU A 391 -1.98 24.75 11.07
C GLU A 391 -2.42 23.53 11.88
N GLU A 392 -3.73 23.25 11.92
CA GLU A 392 -4.26 22.10 12.66
C GLU A 392 -3.92 20.78 11.96
N GLY A 393 -3.87 20.79 10.61
CA GLY A 393 -3.44 19.63 9.83
C GLY A 393 -2.02 19.20 10.16
N ILE A 394 -1.05 20.11 10.25
CA ILE A 394 0.32 19.78 10.66
C ILE A 394 0.33 19.13 12.05
N LYS A 395 -0.35 19.77 13.03
CA LYS A 395 -0.40 19.27 14.42
C LYS A 395 -1.02 17.86 14.51
N GLU A 396 -2.02 17.60 13.69
CA GLU A 396 -2.70 16.31 13.64
C GLU A 396 -1.77 15.22 13.09
N VAL A 397 -1.13 15.48 11.94
CA VAL A 397 -0.28 14.47 11.27
C VAL A 397 0.98 14.16 12.06
N ASP A 398 1.54 15.11 12.79
CA ASP A 398 2.71 14.92 13.65
C ASP A 398 2.50 13.85 14.74
N ARG A 399 1.24 13.56 15.08
CA ARG A 399 0.87 12.53 16.05
C ARG A 399 0.74 11.15 15.43
N ILE A 400 0.66 11.03 14.09
CA ILE A 400 0.47 9.80 13.35
C ILE A 400 1.83 9.28 12.90
N THR A 401 2.47 8.44 13.72
CA THR A 401 3.86 8.01 13.53
C THR A 401 3.98 6.51 13.31
N TRP A 402 4.96 6.10 12.50
CA TRP A 402 5.28 4.70 12.29
C TRP A 402 5.74 3.97 13.57
N GLU A 403 6.29 4.68 14.55
CA GLU A 403 6.65 4.11 15.84
C GLU A 403 5.42 3.56 16.57
N LYS A 404 4.32 4.33 16.60
CA LYS A 404 3.03 3.91 17.18
C LYS A 404 2.43 2.73 16.40
N VAL A 405 2.53 2.74 15.07
CA VAL A 405 2.09 1.62 14.23
C VAL A 405 2.91 0.36 14.55
N GLY A 406 4.24 0.49 14.64
CA GLY A 406 5.15 -0.60 15.00
C GLY A 406 4.84 -1.22 16.37
N LEU A 407 4.55 -0.36 17.38
CA LEU A 407 4.13 -0.82 18.71
C LEU A 407 2.90 -1.72 18.63
N ARG A 408 1.90 -1.34 17.88
CA ARG A 408 0.63 -2.05 17.75
C ARG A 408 0.75 -3.34 16.96
N ILE A 409 1.52 -3.34 15.87
CA ILE A 409 1.86 -4.56 15.15
C ILE A 409 2.56 -5.55 16.09
N ARG A 410 3.50 -5.07 16.91
CA ARG A 410 4.18 -5.86 17.94
C ARG A 410 3.21 -6.45 18.97
N GLU A 411 2.19 -5.72 19.39
CA GLU A 411 1.14 -6.22 20.29
C GLU A 411 0.36 -7.37 19.65
N CYS A 412 -0.04 -7.24 18.39
CA CYS A 412 -0.66 -8.30 17.61
C CYS A 412 0.25 -9.54 17.50
N TYR A 413 1.54 -9.34 17.25
CA TYR A 413 2.51 -10.43 17.21
C TYR A 413 2.64 -11.15 18.55
N ASN A 414 2.66 -10.41 19.66
CA ASN A 414 2.69 -11.00 21.02
C ASN A 414 1.48 -11.87 21.26
N GLN A 415 0.29 -11.42 20.87
CA GLN A 415 -0.92 -12.23 20.99
C GLN A 415 -0.82 -13.52 20.16
N LEU A 416 -0.42 -13.43 18.89
CA LEU A 416 -0.27 -14.59 18.02
C LEU A 416 0.74 -15.62 18.52
N CYS A 417 1.79 -15.16 19.20
CA CYS A 417 2.79 -16.02 19.82
C CYS A 417 2.44 -16.45 21.25
N GLY A 418 1.24 -16.18 21.75
CA GLY A 418 0.81 -16.50 23.10
C GLY A 418 1.53 -15.71 24.21
N ARG A 419 2.09 -14.55 23.88
CA ARG A 419 2.89 -13.70 24.79
C ARG A 419 2.13 -12.46 25.32
N GLY A 420 0.84 -12.31 24.99
CA GLY A 420 0.03 -11.16 25.38
C GLY A 420 -1.43 -11.28 24.94
N TYR A 421 -2.23 -10.29 25.33
CA TYR A 421 -3.63 -10.16 24.93
C TYR A 421 -3.77 -8.87 24.10
N PHE A 422 -4.45 -8.93 22.97
CA PHE A 422 -4.80 -7.80 22.15
C PHE A 422 -6.32 -7.73 22.01
N ASN A 423 -6.91 -6.57 22.29
CA ASN A 423 -8.33 -6.33 22.08
C ASN A 423 -8.52 -5.31 20.96
N ASN A 424 -9.19 -5.72 19.88
CA ASN A 424 -9.45 -4.86 18.74
C ASN A 424 -10.35 -3.67 19.09
N ASP A 425 -11.25 -3.82 20.08
CA ASP A 425 -12.14 -2.75 20.53
C ASP A 425 -11.38 -1.66 21.30
N ASP A 426 -10.36 -2.05 22.08
CA ASP A 426 -9.47 -1.09 22.77
C ASP A 426 -8.69 -0.25 21.75
N TYR A 427 -8.43 -0.81 20.57
CA TYR A 427 -7.79 -0.07 19.48
C TYR A 427 -8.70 0.99 18.85
N LEU A 428 -9.89 0.61 18.46
CA LEU A 428 -10.84 1.56 17.88
C LEU A 428 -11.17 2.69 18.86
N ASN A 429 -11.09 2.39 20.17
CA ASN A 429 -11.20 3.39 21.22
C ASN A 429 -9.92 4.24 21.36
N ALA A 430 -8.73 3.63 21.33
CA ALA A 430 -7.46 4.36 21.40
C ALA A 430 -7.20 5.26 20.18
N VAL A 431 -7.73 4.91 18.98
CA VAL A 431 -7.74 5.82 17.82
C VAL A 431 -8.64 7.03 18.07
N LYS A 432 -9.74 6.86 18.86
CA LYS A 432 -10.57 8.01 19.30
C LYS A 432 -9.87 8.84 20.36
N ASP A 433 -9.00 8.24 21.18
CA ASP A 433 -8.23 8.93 22.23
C ASP A 433 -6.94 9.61 21.70
N ILE A 434 -6.57 9.36 20.42
CA ILE A 434 -5.55 10.13 19.70
C ILE A 434 -6.16 11.45 19.15
N LYS A 435 -7.49 11.53 19.16
CA LYS A 435 -8.26 12.75 18.94
C LYS A 435 -8.26 13.61 20.21
#